data_9ec331e3555774179831072d5e756f37
#
_entry.id   9ec331e3555774179831072d5e756f37
#
_cell.length_a   1.000
_cell.length_b   1.000
_cell.length_c   1.000
_cell.angle_alpha   90.00
_cell.angle_beta   90.00
_cell.angle_gamma   90.00
#
_symmetry.space_group_name_H-M   'P 1'
#
loop_
_entity.id
_entity.type
_entity.pdbx_description
1 polymer ?
#
loop_
_entity_poly.entity_id
_entity_poly.type
_entity_poly.pdbx_seq_one_letter_code
_entity_poly.pdbx_strand_id
1 'polypeptide(L)'
;MRMRPEDLYPPAGGRPARRPIDVRSPGEVAKGALPGAVALPILDDDERHAVGLVYAREGQEAAVAVGERVTAPHLHARRAAWQAAADGEPSVFVCWRGGMRSDLARTLSERPETPTVEGGYKAIRRHLMDGLVPSLARRTPFVVTGPTGSGKTDLLHRLAGHPGL
;
A
#
# COMPACT_ATOMS: atom_id res chain seq x y z
N MET A 1 -0.61 -17.68 0.74
CA MET A 1 -1.42 -17.36 -0.45
C MET A 1 -0.98 -16.02 -1.02
N ARG A 2 -0.82 -15.91 -2.36
CA ARG A 2 -0.49 -14.65 -3.03
C ARG A 2 -1.63 -14.23 -3.94
N MET A 3 -1.87 -12.94 -4.04
CA MET A 3 -2.95 -12.32 -4.83
C MET A 3 -2.33 -11.48 -5.95
N ARG A 4 -2.90 -11.51 -7.14
CA ARG A 4 -2.44 -10.66 -8.24
C ARG A 4 -2.94 -9.22 -8.09
N PRO A 5 -2.22 -8.21 -8.61
CA PRO A 5 -2.65 -6.81 -8.58
C PRO A 5 -4.06 -6.57 -9.14
N GLU A 6 -4.39 -7.22 -10.26
CA GLU A 6 -5.68 -7.11 -10.94
C GLU A 6 -6.86 -7.72 -10.15
N ASP A 7 -6.59 -8.71 -9.29
CA ASP A 7 -7.59 -9.28 -8.40
C ASP A 7 -7.87 -8.35 -7.20
N LEU A 8 -6.88 -7.53 -6.81
CA LEU A 8 -7.03 -6.53 -5.76
C LEU A 8 -7.72 -5.25 -6.27
N TYR A 9 -7.30 -4.76 -7.43
CA TYR A 9 -7.87 -3.59 -8.10
C TYR A 9 -8.41 -3.97 -9.48
N PRO A 10 -9.69 -4.37 -9.56
CA PRO A 10 -10.29 -4.76 -10.84
C PRO A 10 -10.29 -3.62 -11.87
N PRO A 11 -10.19 -3.91 -13.17
CA PRO A 11 -10.08 -2.89 -14.24
C PRO A 11 -11.26 -1.92 -14.34
N ALA A 12 -12.42 -2.28 -13.80
CA ALA A 12 -13.63 -1.44 -13.84
C ALA A 12 -13.51 -0.17 -12.96
N GLY A 13 -12.45 -0.03 -12.22
CA GLY A 13 -12.28 1.03 -11.23
C GLY A 13 -13.17 0.83 -10.00
N GLY A 14 -12.78 1.38 -8.90
CA GLY A 14 -13.55 1.25 -7.66
C GLY A 14 -12.68 1.01 -6.45
N ARG A 15 -13.32 0.59 -5.37
CA ARG A 15 -12.64 0.20 -4.15
C ARG A 15 -11.85 -1.11 -4.38
N PRO A 16 -10.73 -1.31 -3.68
CA PRO A 16 -10.03 -2.58 -3.73
C PRO A 16 -10.93 -3.72 -3.23
N ALA A 17 -10.79 -4.91 -3.81
CA ALA A 17 -11.55 -6.10 -3.45
C ALA A 17 -11.26 -6.59 -2.01
N ARG A 18 -10.12 -6.17 -1.45
CA ARG A 18 -9.71 -6.38 -0.06
C ARG A 18 -9.08 -5.11 0.47
N ARG A 19 -9.17 -4.87 1.78
CA ARG A 19 -8.51 -3.73 2.43
C ARG A 19 -6.99 -3.90 2.39
N PRO A 20 -6.23 -3.04 1.68
CA PRO A 20 -4.79 -3.14 1.69
C PRO A 20 -4.21 -2.65 3.01
N ILE A 21 -3.38 -3.47 3.65
CA ILE A 21 -2.55 -3.11 4.79
C ILE A 21 -1.14 -2.86 4.25
N ASP A 22 -0.78 -1.60 4.11
CA ASP A 22 0.50 -1.17 3.54
C ASP A 22 1.57 -1.15 4.63
N VAL A 23 2.48 -2.12 4.59
CA VAL A 23 3.56 -2.26 5.57
C VAL A 23 4.87 -1.59 5.14
N ARG A 24 4.83 -0.73 4.13
CA ARG A 24 5.97 0.11 3.74
C ARG A 24 6.23 1.18 4.78
N SER A 25 7.46 1.71 4.80
CA SER A 25 7.80 2.82 5.69
C SER A 25 7.03 4.10 5.34
N PRO A 26 6.87 5.06 6.29
CA PRO A 26 6.15 6.31 6.05
C PRO A 26 6.68 7.07 4.84
N GLY A 27 7.99 7.19 4.66
CA GLY A 27 8.61 7.86 3.53
C GLY A 27 8.41 7.13 2.18
N GLU A 28 8.21 5.81 2.20
CA GLU A 28 7.81 5.06 1.00
C GLU A 28 6.33 5.33 0.64
N VAL A 29 5.45 5.43 1.63
CA VAL A 29 4.02 5.71 1.44
C VAL A 29 3.80 7.16 0.99
N ALA A 30 4.55 8.11 1.53
CA ALA A 30 4.49 9.52 1.14
C ALA A 30 4.81 9.77 -0.35
N LYS A 31 5.62 8.89 -0.97
CA LYS A 31 5.92 8.94 -2.41
C LYS A 31 4.78 8.40 -3.29
N GLY A 32 3.75 7.85 -2.69
CA GLY A 32 2.55 7.33 -3.36
C GLY A 32 1.84 6.31 -2.49
N ALA A 33 0.67 6.69 -1.97
CA ALA A 33 -0.22 5.80 -1.24
C ALA A 33 -1.04 4.92 -2.20
N LEU A 34 -1.51 3.79 -1.70
CA LEU A 34 -2.48 2.95 -2.42
C LEU A 34 -3.90 3.41 -2.08
N PRO A 35 -4.81 3.48 -3.07
CA PRO A 35 -6.21 3.79 -2.81
C PRO A 35 -6.84 2.82 -1.79
N GLY A 36 -7.48 3.35 -0.76
CA GLY A 36 -8.16 2.55 0.27
C GLY A 36 -7.25 1.78 1.23
N ALA A 37 -5.93 2.02 1.20
CA ALA A 37 -4.99 1.35 2.09
C ALA A 37 -4.93 2.02 3.46
N VAL A 38 -4.68 1.21 4.49
CA VAL A 38 -4.21 1.67 5.79
C VAL A 38 -2.69 1.48 5.86
N ALA A 39 -1.96 2.54 6.23
CA ALA A 39 -0.51 2.49 6.39
C ALA A 39 -0.15 2.05 7.81
N LEU A 40 0.41 0.85 7.92
CA LEU A 40 0.85 0.23 9.18
C LEU A 40 2.25 -0.35 8.98
N PRO A 41 3.30 0.47 9.05
CA PRO A 41 4.64 0.11 8.66
C PRO A 41 5.23 -0.99 9.54
N ILE A 42 5.95 -1.94 8.90
CA ILE A 42 6.77 -2.94 9.62
C ILE A 42 8.09 -2.34 10.09
N LEU A 43 8.59 -1.34 9.37
CA LEU A 43 9.78 -0.56 9.69
C LEU A 43 9.43 0.92 9.52
N ASP A 44 9.85 1.76 10.46
CA ASP A 44 9.88 3.20 10.22
C ASP A 44 11.01 3.58 9.24
N ASP A 45 11.20 4.86 8.97
CA ASP A 45 12.19 5.28 7.96
C ASP A 45 13.63 5.07 8.42
N ASP A 46 13.93 5.28 9.71
CA ASP A 46 15.26 5.09 10.28
C ASP A 46 15.61 3.60 10.38
N GLU A 47 14.67 2.79 10.87
CA GLU A 47 14.81 1.33 10.90
C GLU A 47 15.02 0.76 9.49
N ARG A 48 14.22 1.24 8.51
CA ARG A 48 14.36 0.83 7.11
C ARG A 48 15.71 1.23 6.53
N HIS A 49 16.21 2.42 6.87
CA HIS A 49 17.52 2.88 6.45
C HIS A 49 18.62 2.01 7.02
N ALA A 50 18.60 1.74 8.32
CA ALA A 50 19.57 0.87 8.99
C ALA A 50 19.61 -0.54 8.39
N VAL A 51 18.43 -1.17 8.23
CA VAL A 51 18.33 -2.50 7.59
C VAL A 51 18.82 -2.47 6.14
N GLY A 52 18.51 -1.41 5.39
CA GLY A 52 18.94 -1.24 4.01
C GLY A 52 20.46 -1.13 3.84
N LEU A 53 21.14 -0.43 4.75
CA LEU A 53 22.60 -0.32 4.76
C LEU A 53 23.27 -1.67 5.00
N VAL A 54 22.76 -2.44 5.98
CA VAL A 54 23.30 -3.77 6.28
C VAL A 54 23.03 -4.74 5.11
N TYR A 55 21.84 -4.68 4.53
CA TYR A 55 21.53 -5.48 3.34
C TYR A 55 22.52 -5.24 2.20
N ALA A 56 22.88 -3.98 1.95
CA ALA A 56 23.80 -3.63 0.87
C ALA A 56 25.25 -4.07 1.13
N ARG A 57 25.66 -4.15 2.39
CA ARG A 57 27.06 -4.44 2.80
C ARG A 57 27.29 -5.91 3.13
N GLU A 58 26.34 -6.53 3.79
CA GLU A 58 26.50 -7.84 4.46
C GLU A 58 25.46 -8.88 3.96
N GLY A 59 24.52 -8.45 3.12
CA GLY A 59 23.51 -9.35 2.53
C GLY A 59 22.26 -9.54 3.38
N GLN A 60 21.45 -10.50 2.95
CA GLN A 60 20.08 -10.67 3.45
C GLN A 60 20.04 -11.16 4.90
N GLU A 61 20.89 -12.12 5.28
CA GLU A 61 20.86 -12.74 6.60
C GLU A 61 21.16 -11.73 7.71
N ALA A 62 22.24 -10.94 7.54
CA ALA A 62 22.60 -9.88 8.46
C ALA A 62 21.50 -8.80 8.55
N ALA A 63 20.89 -8.44 7.41
CA ALA A 63 19.79 -7.48 7.38
C ALA A 63 18.54 -7.97 8.12
N VAL A 64 18.23 -9.26 8.08
CA VAL A 64 17.13 -9.86 8.85
C VAL A 64 17.41 -9.75 10.33
N ALA A 65 18.61 -10.14 10.79
CA ALA A 65 19.00 -10.05 12.21
C ALA A 65 18.95 -8.60 12.75
N VAL A 66 19.37 -7.61 11.94
CA VAL A 66 19.22 -6.20 12.30
C VAL A 66 17.75 -5.79 12.33
N GLY A 67 16.95 -6.21 11.33
CA GLY A 67 15.51 -5.93 11.26
C GLY A 67 14.77 -6.43 12.51
N GLU A 68 15.02 -7.67 12.92
CA GLU A 68 14.44 -8.25 14.14
C GLU A 68 14.81 -7.43 15.38
N ARG A 69 16.08 -7.07 15.53
CA ARG A 69 16.55 -6.30 16.67
C ARG A 69 15.94 -4.91 16.76
N VAL A 70 15.86 -4.16 15.64
CA VAL A 70 15.32 -2.80 15.65
C VAL A 70 13.79 -2.77 15.77
N THR A 71 13.09 -3.81 15.28
CA THR A 71 11.63 -3.90 15.40
C THR A 71 11.16 -4.42 16.76
N ALA A 72 11.98 -5.17 17.49
CA ALA A 72 11.61 -5.83 18.74
C ALA A 72 10.90 -4.90 19.75
N PRO A 73 11.35 -3.66 20.02
CA PRO A 73 10.70 -2.76 20.96
C PRO A 73 9.26 -2.37 20.56
N HIS A 74 8.96 -2.37 19.27
CA HIS A 74 7.69 -1.91 18.70
C HIS A 74 6.80 -3.05 18.22
N LEU A 75 7.28 -4.29 18.24
CA LEU A 75 6.64 -5.44 17.60
C LEU A 75 5.24 -5.71 18.15
N HIS A 76 5.07 -5.63 19.47
CA HIS A 76 3.78 -5.87 20.11
C HIS A 76 2.70 -4.88 19.61
N ALA A 77 3.02 -3.59 19.58
CA ALA A 77 2.09 -2.56 19.11
C ALA A 77 1.79 -2.70 17.60
N ARG A 78 2.82 -2.98 16.78
CA ARG A 78 2.65 -3.21 15.34
C ARG A 78 1.76 -4.42 15.07
N ARG A 79 1.98 -5.52 15.77
CA ARG A 79 1.18 -6.74 15.67
C ARG A 79 -0.29 -6.48 16.01
N ALA A 80 -0.57 -5.83 17.14
CA ALA A 80 -1.93 -5.47 17.53
C ALA A 80 -2.62 -4.59 16.48
N ALA A 81 -1.90 -3.63 15.88
CA ALA A 81 -2.43 -2.78 14.82
C ALA A 81 -2.76 -3.58 13.53
N TRP A 82 -1.90 -4.53 13.12
CA TRP A 82 -2.18 -5.39 11.97
C TRP A 82 -3.36 -6.32 12.22
N GLN A 83 -3.46 -6.91 13.41
CA GLN A 83 -4.59 -7.75 13.80
C GLN A 83 -5.90 -6.97 13.75
N ALA A 84 -5.94 -5.79 14.37
CA ALA A 84 -7.12 -4.93 14.36
C ALA A 84 -7.50 -4.47 12.93
N ALA A 85 -6.52 -4.19 12.07
CA ALA A 85 -6.78 -3.81 10.69
C ALA A 85 -7.29 -4.97 9.83
N ALA A 86 -6.96 -6.21 10.18
CA ALA A 86 -7.40 -7.43 9.49
C ALA A 86 -8.71 -7.99 10.04
N ASP A 87 -9.19 -7.50 11.19
CA ASP A 87 -10.44 -7.95 11.78
C ASP A 87 -11.66 -7.39 11.03
N GLY A 88 -12.64 -8.26 10.82
CA GLY A 88 -13.97 -7.88 10.30
C GLY A 88 -14.04 -7.63 8.79
N GLU A 89 -12.93 -7.38 8.10
CA GLU A 89 -12.92 -7.15 6.66
C GLU A 89 -11.86 -8.00 5.95
N PRO A 90 -12.16 -8.51 4.73
CA PRO A 90 -11.15 -9.16 3.93
C PRO A 90 -9.98 -8.22 3.65
N SER A 91 -8.79 -8.55 4.13
CA SER A 91 -7.59 -7.73 4.02
C SER A 91 -6.46 -8.40 3.23
N VAL A 92 -5.43 -7.64 2.87
CA VAL A 92 -4.24 -8.10 2.14
C VAL A 92 -3.02 -7.28 2.56
N PHE A 93 -1.90 -7.95 2.85
CA PHE A 93 -0.66 -7.25 3.17
C PHE A 93 0.10 -6.84 1.91
N VAL A 94 0.57 -5.59 1.87
CA VAL A 94 1.33 -5.03 0.75
C VAL A 94 2.64 -4.45 1.25
N CYS A 95 3.75 -4.85 0.61
CA CYS A 95 5.03 -4.16 0.75
C CYS A 95 5.55 -3.69 -0.61
N TRP A 96 6.78 -3.18 -0.70
CA TRP A 96 7.30 -2.57 -1.92
C TRP A 96 7.33 -3.52 -3.13
N ARG A 97 7.77 -4.79 -2.94
CA ARG A 97 7.94 -5.80 -4.00
C ARG A 97 7.17 -7.10 -3.77
N GLY A 98 6.27 -7.16 -2.78
CA GLY A 98 5.51 -8.38 -2.47
C GLY A 98 6.38 -9.54 -1.94
N GLY A 99 7.42 -9.20 -1.17
CA GLY A 99 8.35 -10.17 -0.60
C GLY A 99 8.35 -10.18 0.93
N MET A 100 9.53 -10.37 1.50
CA MET A 100 9.77 -10.65 2.92
C MET A 100 8.99 -9.77 3.89
N ARG A 101 8.92 -8.45 3.69
CA ARG A 101 8.22 -7.54 4.63
C ARG A 101 6.73 -7.85 4.78
N SER A 102 6.03 -8.11 3.68
CA SER A 102 4.60 -8.47 3.72
C SER A 102 4.38 -9.89 4.23
N ASP A 103 5.28 -10.83 3.90
CA ASP A 103 5.22 -12.20 4.41
C ASP A 103 5.48 -12.23 5.93
N LEU A 104 6.44 -11.43 6.42
CA LEU A 104 6.75 -11.32 7.85
C LEU A 104 5.58 -10.66 8.62
N ALA A 105 5.01 -9.56 8.11
CA ALA A 105 3.85 -8.92 8.75
C ALA A 105 2.66 -9.89 8.85
N ARG A 106 2.39 -10.66 7.80
CA ARG A 106 1.38 -11.72 7.80
C ARG A 106 1.64 -12.77 8.90
N THR A 107 2.87 -13.27 8.99
CA THR A 107 3.25 -14.27 10.00
C THR A 107 3.13 -13.71 11.40
N LEU A 108 3.64 -12.50 11.62
CA LEU A 108 3.62 -11.83 12.93
C LEU A 108 2.21 -11.41 13.37
N SER A 109 1.30 -11.14 12.43
CA SER A 109 -0.10 -10.82 12.73
C SER A 109 -0.93 -12.05 13.15
N GLU A 110 -0.36 -13.26 13.07
CA GLU A 110 -1.07 -14.54 13.32
C GLU A 110 -2.31 -14.73 12.41
N ARG A 111 -2.26 -14.14 11.22
CA ARG A 111 -3.32 -14.25 10.20
C ARG A 111 -2.76 -14.91 8.92
N PRO A 112 -2.41 -16.21 8.98
CA PRO A 112 -1.76 -16.89 7.85
C PRO A 112 -2.63 -16.97 6.60
N GLU A 113 -3.95 -16.87 6.77
CA GLU A 113 -4.95 -16.84 5.69
C GLU A 113 -4.96 -15.52 4.92
N THR A 114 -4.48 -14.41 5.52
CA THR A 114 -4.43 -13.11 4.85
C THR A 114 -3.41 -13.14 3.71
N PRO A 115 -3.80 -12.88 2.46
CA PRO A 115 -2.87 -12.94 1.34
C PRO A 115 -1.85 -11.79 1.36
N THR A 116 -0.80 -11.95 0.55
CA THR A 116 0.12 -10.88 0.15
C THR A 116 0.00 -10.62 -1.35
N VAL A 117 0.40 -9.45 -1.86
CA VAL A 117 0.29 -9.13 -3.29
C VAL A 117 1.57 -9.44 -4.04
N GLU A 118 1.46 -10.15 -5.15
CA GLU A 118 2.56 -10.43 -6.07
C GLU A 118 3.16 -9.13 -6.62
N GLY A 119 4.48 -8.99 -6.54
CA GLY A 119 5.18 -7.78 -6.97
C GLY A 119 4.90 -6.53 -6.13
N GLY A 120 4.00 -6.63 -5.14
CA GLY A 120 3.68 -5.59 -4.17
C GLY A 120 3.24 -4.26 -4.78
N TYR A 121 3.55 -3.17 -4.09
CA TYR A 121 3.23 -1.81 -4.53
C TYR A 121 3.68 -1.50 -5.96
N LYS A 122 4.87 -1.95 -6.36
CA LYS A 122 5.37 -1.69 -7.73
C LYS A 122 4.46 -2.29 -8.79
N ALA A 123 4.01 -3.53 -8.59
CA ALA A 123 3.12 -4.20 -9.52
C ALA A 123 1.71 -3.59 -9.51
N ILE A 124 1.17 -3.30 -8.31
CA ILE A 124 -0.11 -2.61 -8.17
C ILE A 124 -0.07 -1.25 -8.88
N ARG A 125 0.94 -0.44 -8.61
CA ARG A 125 1.08 0.88 -9.23
C ARG A 125 1.15 0.79 -10.76
N ARG A 126 1.91 -0.16 -11.29
CA ARG A 126 1.96 -0.40 -12.74
C ARG A 126 0.58 -0.77 -13.28
N HIS A 127 -0.10 -1.74 -12.68
CA HIS A 127 -1.44 -2.15 -13.08
C HIS A 127 -2.44 -0.98 -13.10
N LEU A 128 -2.44 -0.14 -12.06
CA LEU A 128 -3.31 1.03 -11.99
C LEU A 128 -2.96 2.08 -13.06
N MET A 129 -1.68 2.31 -13.32
CA MET A 129 -1.22 3.23 -14.36
C MET A 129 -1.59 2.74 -15.78
N ASP A 130 -1.38 1.46 -16.04
CA ASP A 130 -1.70 0.83 -17.34
C ASP A 130 -3.21 0.81 -17.59
N GLY A 131 -4.01 0.68 -16.52
CA GLY A 131 -5.48 0.71 -16.57
C GLY A 131 -6.09 2.10 -16.72
N LEU A 132 -5.32 3.17 -16.48
CA LEU A 132 -5.86 4.54 -16.45
C LEU A 132 -6.40 4.99 -17.81
N VAL A 133 -5.62 4.87 -18.87
CA VAL A 133 -5.99 5.30 -20.24
C VAL A 133 -7.19 4.50 -20.77
N PRO A 134 -7.22 3.16 -20.72
CA PRO A 134 -8.40 2.39 -21.09
C PRO A 134 -9.65 2.72 -20.27
N SER A 135 -9.50 3.05 -18.99
CA SER A 135 -10.60 3.45 -18.12
C SER A 135 -11.19 4.80 -18.54
N LEU A 136 -10.34 5.78 -18.85
CA LEU A 136 -10.77 7.10 -19.34
C LEU A 136 -11.43 7.03 -20.70
N ALA A 137 -10.96 6.16 -21.61
CA ALA A 137 -11.55 5.99 -22.94
C ALA A 137 -13.00 5.44 -22.90
N ARG A 138 -13.43 4.85 -21.79
CA ARG A 138 -14.79 4.34 -21.58
C ARG A 138 -15.74 5.34 -20.93
N ARG A 139 -15.25 6.54 -20.59
CA ARG A 139 -16.00 7.58 -19.89
C ARG A 139 -15.98 8.86 -20.71
N THR A 140 -16.99 9.69 -20.57
CA THR A 140 -16.96 11.06 -21.08
C THR A 140 -16.22 11.94 -20.09
N PRO A 141 -14.98 12.40 -20.39
CA PRO A 141 -14.25 13.26 -19.47
C PRO A 141 -14.82 14.68 -19.49
N PHE A 142 -15.01 15.27 -18.32
CA PHE A 142 -15.28 16.69 -18.17
C PHE A 142 -13.99 17.39 -17.76
N VAL A 143 -13.57 18.40 -18.52
CA VAL A 143 -12.35 19.15 -18.25
C VAL A 143 -12.72 20.52 -17.70
N VAL A 144 -12.32 20.79 -16.45
CA VAL A 144 -12.49 22.11 -15.84
C VAL A 144 -11.30 22.98 -16.20
N THR A 145 -11.51 24.05 -16.98
CA THR A 145 -10.49 25.00 -17.41
C THR A 145 -10.72 26.39 -16.81
N GLY A 146 -9.68 27.21 -16.80
CA GLY A 146 -9.75 28.59 -16.31
C GLY A 146 -8.39 29.09 -15.80
N PRO A 147 -8.22 30.40 -15.57
CA PRO A 147 -6.96 30.98 -15.11
C PRO A 147 -6.53 30.47 -13.74
N THR A 148 -5.26 30.67 -13.39
CA THR A 148 -4.74 30.35 -12.05
C THR A 148 -5.52 31.13 -11.00
N GLY A 149 -5.87 30.48 -9.87
CA GLY A 149 -6.63 31.13 -8.79
C GLY A 149 -8.15 31.16 -8.99
N SER A 150 -8.71 30.65 -10.10
CA SER A 150 -10.17 30.68 -10.36
C SER A 150 -11.00 29.64 -9.58
N GLY A 151 -10.42 28.95 -8.58
CA GLY A 151 -11.16 28.01 -7.74
C GLY A 151 -11.42 26.62 -8.36
N LYS A 152 -10.73 26.25 -9.45
CA LYS A 152 -10.91 24.94 -10.10
C LYS A 152 -10.74 23.75 -9.16
N THR A 153 -9.69 23.79 -8.34
CA THR A 153 -9.39 22.72 -7.37
C THR A 153 -10.47 22.63 -6.30
N ASP A 154 -10.97 23.77 -5.81
CA ASP A 154 -12.06 23.82 -4.83
C ASP A 154 -13.35 23.24 -5.41
N LEU A 155 -13.68 23.60 -6.67
CA LEU A 155 -14.81 23.01 -7.38
C LEU A 155 -14.67 21.48 -7.51
N LEU A 156 -13.50 20.98 -7.89
CA LEU A 156 -13.26 19.53 -8.01
C LEU A 156 -13.40 18.81 -6.67
N HIS A 157 -12.92 19.39 -5.57
CA HIS A 157 -13.13 18.82 -4.23
C HIS A 157 -14.60 18.76 -3.82
N ARG A 158 -15.39 19.77 -4.14
CA ARG A 158 -16.83 19.78 -3.88
C ARG A 158 -17.55 18.72 -4.73
N LEU A 159 -17.19 18.59 -6.00
CA LEU A 159 -17.77 17.59 -6.91
C LEU A 159 -17.43 16.16 -6.50
N ALA A 160 -16.21 15.90 -6.02
CA ALA A 160 -15.78 14.56 -5.58
C ALA A 160 -16.62 13.98 -4.43
N GLY A 161 -17.30 14.82 -3.66
CA GLY A 161 -18.23 14.42 -2.60
C GLY A 161 -19.67 14.26 -3.05
N HIS A 162 -20.01 14.53 -4.32
CA HIS A 162 -21.39 14.51 -4.79
C HIS A 162 -21.82 13.11 -5.22
N PRO A 163 -22.92 12.55 -4.68
CA PRO A 163 -23.43 11.25 -5.11
C PRO A 163 -23.93 11.36 -6.55
N GLY A 164 -23.29 10.63 -7.46
CA GLY A 164 -23.66 10.55 -8.88
C GLY A 164 -22.61 11.07 -9.87
N LEU A 165 -21.42 11.44 -9.41
CA LEU A 165 -20.25 11.74 -10.25
C LEU A 165 -19.17 10.67 -10.14
#